data_6a9682898c722f2cd0e654dea1b4ba09
#
_entry.id   6a9682898c722f2cd0e654dea1b4ba09
#
_cell.length_a   1.000
_cell.length_b   1.000
_cell.length_c   1.000
_cell.angle_alpha   90.00
_cell.angle_beta   90.00
_cell.angle_gamma   90.00
#
_symmetry.space_group_name_H-M   'P 1'
#
loop_
_entity.id
_entity.type
_entity.pdbx_description
1 polymer ?
#
loop_
_entity_poly.entity_id
_entity_poly.type
_entity_poly.pdbx_seq_one_letter_code
_entity_poly.pdbx_strand_id
1 'polypeptide(L)'
;NVLSNKVRTFLTMLGIIIGVMAVIVIVGLGNGMTNMMQDFYSDMGSDILAVNVMTASTRTVEVSDVYNIINQKPEYYKGLSPIASAGGDTLRVAGEKYRRTGISGVNEDYTTINNYKVAKGRGIQYTDLIDNKNICVIGDYVDRKIFGGNGLGSTLKVGASEYRIVGVLEGRSKPASQY
;
A
#
# COMPACT_ATOMS: atom_id res chain seq x y z
N ASN A 1 7.16 62.77 -6.55
CA ASN A 1 6.65 62.91 -7.94
C ASN A 1 6.52 61.51 -8.62
N VAL A 2 5.56 60.76 -8.13
CA VAL A 2 5.18 59.44 -8.67
C VAL A 2 4.47 59.58 -10.02
N LEU A 3 3.85 60.77 -10.27
CA LEU A 3 3.04 61.03 -11.46
C LEU A 3 3.83 61.41 -12.72
N SER A 4 5.10 61.80 -12.59
CA SER A 4 5.93 62.27 -13.75
C SER A 4 6.63 61.14 -14.49
N ASN A 5 6.73 59.90 -13.92
CA ASN A 5 7.34 58.76 -14.57
C ASN A 5 6.50 57.47 -14.34
N LYS A 6 5.30 57.46 -14.83
CA LYS A 6 4.30 56.37 -14.67
C LYS A 6 4.86 55.00 -15.08
N VAL A 7 5.64 54.94 -16.16
CA VAL A 7 6.24 53.70 -16.67
C VAL A 7 7.27 53.12 -15.69
N ARG A 8 8.15 53.98 -15.10
CA ARG A 8 9.14 53.54 -14.14
C ARG A 8 8.52 52.97 -12.87
N THR A 9 7.49 53.70 -12.36
CA THR A 9 6.78 53.24 -11.16
C THR A 9 6.05 51.92 -11.44
N PHE A 10 5.39 51.78 -12.58
CA PHE A 10 4.73 50.53 -12.98
C PHE A 10 5.70 49.36 -13.07
N LEU A 11 6.87 49.56 -13.73
CA LEU A 11 7.89 48.53 -13.86
C LEU A 11 8.47 48.09 -12.50
N THR A 12 8.72 49.04 -11.60
CA THR A 12 9.25 48.72 -10.27
C THR A 12 8.21 47.97 -9.42
N MET A 13 6.93 48.39 -9.44
CA MET A 13 5.86 47.65 -8.75
C MET A 13 5.69 46.25 -9.33
N LEU A 14 5.75 46.09 -10.65
CA LEU A 14 5.65 44.80 -11.31
C LEU A 14 6.80 43.86 -10.86
N GLY A 15 8.02 44.37 -10.79
CA GLY A 15 9.16 43.60 -10.32
C GLY A 15 9.02 43.12 -8.88
N ILE A 16 8.54 44.00 -7.98
CA ILE A 16 8.29 43.61 -6.59
C ILE A 16 7.18 42.54 -6.50
N ILE A 17 6.09 42.73 -7.23
CA ILE A 17 4.96 41.76 -7.23
C ILE A 17 5.44 40.39 -7.71
N ILE A 18 6.18 40.33 -8.83
CA ILE A 18 6.71 39.08 -9.36
C ILE A 18 7.67 38.43 -8.36
N GLY A 19 8.57 39.23 -7.73
CA GLY A 19 9.51 38.75 -6.74
C GLY A 19 8.83 38.11 -5.52
N VAL A 20 7.83 38.79 -4.95
CA VAL A 20 7.07 38.28 -3.80
C VAL A 20 6.25 37.04 -4.18
N MET A 21 5.58 37.09 -5.34
CA MET A 21 4.82 35.96 -5.85
C MET A 21 5.69 34.71 -6.03
N ALA A 22 6.88 34.85 -6.61
CA ALA A 22 7.81 33.75 -6.79
C ALA A 22 8.21 33.09 -5.47
N VAL A 23 8.50 33.88 -4.44
CA VAL A 23 8.82 33.34 -3.11
C VAL A 23 7.63 32.60 -2.49
N ILE A 24 6.42 33.16 -2.57
CA ILE A 24 5.22 32.52 -2.04
C ILE A 24 4.96 31.17 -2.74
N VAL A 25 5.10 31.14 -4.06
CA VAL A 25 4.90 29.89 -4.84
C VAL A 25 5.94 28.83 -4.46
N ILE A 26 7.22 29.20 -4.33
CA ILE A 26 8.29 28.25 -3.98
C ILE A 26 8.08 27.69 -2.57
N VAL A 27 7.77 28.56 -1.59
CA VAL A 27 7.49 28.12 -0.21
C VAL A 27 6.23 27.27 -0.14
N GLY A 28 5.19 27.66 -0.87
CA GLY A 28 3.93 26.88 -0.93
C GLY A 28 4.13 25.49 -1.53
N LEU A 29 4.89 25.38 -2.62
CA LEU A 29 5.26 24.10 -3.22
C LEU A 29 6.10 23.24 -2.26
N GLY A 30 7.09 23.84 -1.59
CA GLY A 30 7.93 23.13 -0.63
C GLY A 30 7.14 22.53 0.52
N ASN A 31 6.26 23.32 1.12
CA ASN A 31 5.37 22.86 2.20
C ASN A 31 4.38 21.78 1.71
N GLY A 32 3.81 21.98 0.51
CA GLY A 32 2.91 21.00 -0.10
C GLY A 32 3.59 19.66 -0.34
N MET A 33 4.82 19.66 -0.85
CA MET A 33 5.62 18.43 -1.04
C MET A 33 5.94 17.75 0.30
N THR A 34 6.32 18.52 1.31
CA THR A 34 6.63 17.97 2.64
C THR A 34 5.41 17.30 3.27
N ASN A 35 4.25 17.94 3.23
CA ASN A 35 3.01 17.37 3.74
C ASN A 35 2.61 16.10 2.97
N MET A 36 2.71 16.13 1.64
CA MET A 36 2.42 14.96 0.80
C MET A 36 3.35 13.79 1.12
N MET A 37 4.63 14.05 1.40
CA MET A 37 5.58 13.04 1.84
C MET A 37 5.24 12.48 3.23
N GLN A 38 4.88 13.33 4.18
CA GLN A 38 4.48 12.92 5.52
C GLN A 38 3.22 12.04 5.48
N ASP A 39 2.22 12.44 4.73
CA ASP A 39 1.00 11.64 4.53
C ASP A 39 1.32 10.28 3.89
N PHE A 40 2.20 10.26 2.89
CA PHE A 40 2.62 9.03 2.24
C PHE A 40 3.35 8.07 3.19
N TYR A 41 4.29 8.57 4.01
CA TYR A 41 4.98 7.74 5.00
C TYR A 41 4.04 7.30 6.13
N SER A 42 3.15 8.15 6.57
CA SER A 42 2.13 7.81 7.58
C SER A 42 1.20 6.70 7.11
N ASP A 43 0.78 6.76 5.84
CA ASP A 43 -0.08 5.73 5.24
C ASP A 43 0.64 4.39 5.00
N MET A 44 1.95 4.41 4.81
CA MET A 44 2.75 3.18 4.63
C MET A 44 3.02 2.43 5.94
N GLY A 45 2.82 3.07 7.10
CA GLY A 45 3.19 2.53 8.41
C GLY A 45 4.70 2.68 8.66
N SER A 46 5.10 3.71 9.40
CA SER A 46 6.51 3.99 9.70
C SER A 46 7.17 2.96 10.64
N ASP A 47 6.36 2.12 11.27
CA ASP A 47 6.78 1.20 12.34
C ASP A 47 6.91 -0.26 11.85
N ILE A 48 7.08 -0.46 10.53
CA ILE A 48 7.20 -1.80 9.95
C ILE A 48 8.68 -2.16 9.76
N LEU A 49 9.09 -3.28 10.32
CA LEU A 49 10.37 -3.90 10.06
C LEU A 49 10.19 -5.05 9.05
N ALA A 50 10.70 -4.90 7.84
CA ALA A 50 10.74 -5.97 6.86
C ALA A 50 12.02 -6.79 7.01
N VAL A 51 11.88 -8.07 7.36
CA VAL A 51 13.00 -9.01 7.49
C VAL A 51 12.97 -9.98 6.34
N ASN A 52 14.02 -9.96 5.52
CA ASN A 52 14.21 -10.93 4.46
C ASN A 52 15.24 -11.97 4.91
N VAL A 53 14.79 -13.22 5.09
CA VAL A 53 15.66 -14.32 5.45
C VAL A 53 16.19 -14.97 4.16
N MET A 54 17.47 -14.76 3.86
CA MET A 54 18.16 -15.45 2.78
C MET A 54 18.81 -16.71 3.33
N THR A 55 18.36 -17.87 2.88
CA THR A 55 18.94 -19.16 3.26
C THR A 55 20.24 -19.37 2.48
N ALA A 56 21.37 -18.92 3.05
CA ALA A 56 22.69 -19.07 2.42
C ALA A 56 23.52 -20.22 3.02
N SER A 57 23.00 -20.96 3.99
CA SER A 57 23.75 -22.04 4.67
C SER A 57 22.82 -23.11 5.22
N THR A 58 23.42 -24.17 5.78
CA THR A 58 22.79 -25.36 6.33
C THR A 58 21.76 -25.18 7.44
N ARG A 59 21.44 -23.95 7.84
CA ARG A 59 20.50 -23.65 8.91
C ARG A 59 19.26 -22.97 8.31
N THR A 60 18.15 -23.68 8.28
CA THR A 60 16.84 -23.14 7.90
C THR A 60 16.26 -22.39 9.09
N VAL A 61 15.85 -21.15 8.90
CA VAL A 61 15.08 -20.40 9.90
C VAL A 61 13.61 -20.71 9.68
N GLU A 62 12.96 -21.28 10.67
CA GLU A 62 11.54 -21.56 10.61
C GLU A 62 10.72 -20.34 11.09
N VAL A 63 9.50 -20.23 10.60
CA VAL A 63 8.58 -19.14 11.02
C VAL A 63 8.34 -19.19 12.53
N SER A 64 8.31 -20.38 13.12
CA SER A 64 8.22 -20.63 14.56
C SER A 64 9.34 -19.96 15.37
N ASP A 65 10.57 -19.93 14.84
CA ASP A 65 11.70 -19.28 15.51
C ASP A 65 11.48 -17.78 15.63
N VAL A 66 10.93 -17.16 14.58
CA VAL A 66 10.62 -15.73 14.57
C VAL A 66 9.50 -15.40 15.54
N TYR A 67 8.44 -16.21 15.59
CA TYR A 67 7.38 -16.07 16.59
C TYR A 67 7.91 -16.16 18.02
N ASN A 68 8.81 -17.08 18.29
CA ASN A 68 9.44 -17.23 19.61
C ASN A 68 10.22 -15.99 20.03
N ILE A 69 10.95 -15.35 19.10
CA ILE A 69 11.69 -14.11 19.37
C ILE A 69 10.74 -12.98 19.71
N ILE A 70 9.66 -12.82 18.96
CA ILE A 70 8.68 -11.75 19.16
C ILE A 70 7.93 -11.93 20.47
N ASN A 71 7.52 -13.15 20.79
CA ASN A 71 6.83 -13.47 22.02
C ASN A 71 7.67 -13.23 23.27
N GLN A 72 9.00 -13.22 23.16
CA GLN A 72 9.89 -12.87 24.29
C GLN A 72 9.92 -11.36 24.58
N LYS A 73 9.51 -10.52 23.64
CA LYS A 73 9.55 -9.06 23.78
C LYS A 73 8.28 -8.39 23.22
N PRO A 74 7.10 -8.68 23.79
CA PRO A 74 5.82 -8.16 23.29
C PRO A 74 5.69 -6.63 23.44
N GLU A 75 6.53 -6.01 24.25
CA GLU A 75 6.58 -4.56 24.43
C GLU A 75 7.10 -3.80 23.19
N TYR A 76 7.92 -4.47 22.35
CA TYR A 76 8.49 -3.86 21.13
C TYR A 76 7.74 -4.25 19.86
N TYR A 77 7.05 -5.39 19.86
CA TYR A 77 6.42 -5.94 18.66
C TYR A 77 4.92 -6.11 18.85
N LYS A 78 4.12 -5.48 18.01
CA LYS A 78 2.65 -5.53 18.07
C LYS A 78 2.04 -6.68 17.26
N GLY A 79 2.77 -7.19 16.28
CA GLY A 79 2.32 -8.27 15.40
C GLY A 79 3.42 -8.76 14.46
N LEU A 80 3.20 -9.90 13.86
CA LEU A 80 4.08 -10.51 12.86
C LEU A 80 3.24 -11.06 11.72
N SER A 81 3.63 -10.74 10.49
CA SER A 81 3.07 -11.40 9.33
C SER A 81 4.16 -12.01 8.48
N PRO A 82 4.25 -13.34 8.44
CA PRO A 82 5.04 -14.02 7.42
C PRO A 82 4.45 -13.73 6.05
N ILE A 83 5.31 -13.48 5.05
CA ILE A 83 4.88 -13.23 3.68
C ILE A 83 5.46 -14.32 2.79
N ALA A 84 4.59 -15.12 2.19
CA ALA A 84 4.94 -16.07 1.15
C ALA A 84 4.53 -15.48 -0.22
N SER A 85 5.50 -15.11 -1.04
CA SER A 85 5.22 -14.61 -2.39
C SER A 85 5.00 -15.77 -3.35
N ALA A 86 3.84 -15.82 -3.98
CA ALA A 86 3.56 -16.74 -5.08
C ALA A 86 4.14 -16.13 -6.37
N GLY A 87 5.44 -16.31 -6.57
CA GLY A 87 6.16 -15.81 -7.73
C GLY A 87 5.74 -16.53 -9.01
N GLY A 88 5.28 -15.79 -10.02
CA GLY A 88 4.96 -16.33 -11.34
C GLY A 88 3.56 -16.93 -11.48
N ASP A 89 2.76 -16.97 -10.44
CA ASP A 89 1.39 -17.46 -10.53
C ASP A 89 0.50 -16.53 -11.34
N THR A 90 -0.32 -17.16 -12.16
CA THR A 90 -1.28 -16.47 -12.99
C THR A 90 -2.63 -16.51 -12.29
N LEU A 91 -3.19 -15.35 -12.04
CA LEU A 91 -4.57 -15.22 -11.59
C LEU A 91 -5.52 -15.61 -12.74
N ARG A 92 -6.48 -16.47 -12.48
CA ARG A 92 -7.54 -16.85 -13.43
C ARG A 92 -8.90 -16.54 -12.87
N VAL A 93 -9.71 -15.85 -13.66
CA VAL A 93 -11.09 -15.55 -13.31
C VAL A 93 -11.95 -15.81 -14.54
N ALA A 94 -13.00 -16.60 -14.40
CA ALA A 94 -13.93 -16.96 -15.49
C ALA A 94 -13.24 -17.47 -16.78
N GLY A 95 -12.09 -18.17 -16.64
CA GLY A 95 -11.31 -18.69 -17.77
C GLY A 95 -10.26 -17.73 -18.33
N GLU A 96 -10.32 -16.45 -18.04
CA GLU A 96 -9.31 -15.47 -18.45
C GLU A 96 -8.09 -15.48 -17.52
N LYS A 97 -6.91 -15.21 -18.11
CA LYS A 97 -5.62 -15.18 -17.39
C LYS A 97 -5.17 -13.74 -17.21
N TYR A 98 -4.94 -13.35 -15.97
CA TYR A 98 -4.39 -12.05 -15.57
C TYR A 98 -2.95 -12.23 -15.11
N ARG A 99 -2.01 -11.65 -15.84
CA ARG A 99 -0.58 -11.63 -15.50
C ARG A 99 -0.25 -10.34 -14.75
N ARG A 100 0.89 -10.33 -14.05
CA ARG A 100 1.40 -9.17 -13.27
C ARG A 100 0.52 -8.80 -12.07
N THR A 101 -0.21 -9.76 -11.52
CA THR A 101 -0.90 -9.57 -10.25
C THR A 101 0.02 -10.07 -9.15
N GLY A 102 0.38 -9.22 -8.21
CA GLY A 102 1.13 -9.64 -7.02
C GLY A 102 0.23 -10.47 -6.12
N ILE A 103 0.63 -11.71 -5.85
CA ILE A 103 -0.11 -12.63 -4.96
C ILE A 103 0.81 -12.97 -3.80
N SER A 104 0.34 -12.80 -2.59
CA SER A 104 1.08 -13.12 -1.38
C SER A 104 0.20 -13.88 -0.40
N GLY A 105 0.73 -14.96 0.14
CA GLY A 105 0.18 -15.62 1.31
C GLY A 105 0.57 -14.85 2.55
N VAL A 106 -0.40 -14.52 3.39
CA VAL A 106 -0.23 -13.70 4.58
C VAL A 106 -1.12 -14.21 5.72
N ASN A 107 -0.89 -13.76 6.93
CA ASN A 107 -1.75 -14.04 8.08
C ASN A 107 -2.74 -12.90 8.34
N GLU A 108 -3.51 -13.02 9.44
CA GLU A 108 -4.52 -12.05 9.87
C GLU A 108 -3.96 -10.68 10.23
N ASP A 109 -2.72 -10.62 10.73
CA ASP A 109 -2.07 -9.38 11.15
C ASP A 109 -1.62 -8.50 9.98
N TYR A 110 -1.50 -9.07 8.79
CA TYR A 110 -0.95 -8.38 7.62
C TYR A 110 -1.69 -7.08 7.29
N THR A 111 -3.00 -7.09 7.34
CA THR A 111 -3.82 -5.90 7.03
C THR A 111 -3.63 -4.81 8.07
N THR A 112 -3.51 -5.19 9.35
CA THR A 112 -3.30 -4.26 10.45
C THR A 112 -1.88 -3.68 10.42
N ILE A 113 -0.86 -4.52 10.26
CA ILE A 113 0.55 -4.11 10.17
C ILE A 113 0.75 -3.12 9.03
N ASN A 114 0.19 -3.40 7.86
CA ASN A 114 0.34 -2.56 6.67
C ASN A 114 -0.69 -1.43 6.58
N ASN A 115 -1.48 -1.19 7.62
CA ASN A 115 -2.53 -0.17 7.65
C ASN A 115 -3.48 -0.25 6.42
N TYR A 116 -3.81 -1.48 6.00
CA TYR A 116 -4.81 -1.69 4.95
C TYR A 116 -6.22 -1.63 5.53
N LYS A 117 -7.05 -0.77 4.96
CA LYS A 117 -8.47 -0.69 5.32
C LYS A 117 -9.29 -1.60 4.40
N VAL A 118 -10.26 -2.30 4.98
CA VAL A 118 -11.19 -3.14 4.23
C VAL A 118 -12.40 -2.28 3.87
N ALA A 119 -12.64 -2.08 2.57
CA ALA A 119 -13.77 -1.32 2.05
C ALA A 119 -15.06 -2.14 2.00
N LYS A 120 -14.95 -3.44 1.68
CA LYS A 120 -16.10 -4.35 1.59
C LYS A 120 -15.75 -5.70 2.18
N GLY A 121 -16.68 -6.31 2.91
CA GLY A 121 -16.47 -7.62 3.53
C GLY A 121 -15.58 -7.56 4.77
N ARG A 122 -14.63 -8.50 4.89
CA ARG A 122 -13.72 -8.62 6.03
C ARG A 122 -12.29 -8.99 5.62
N GLY A 123 -11.34 -8.77 6.53
CA GLY A 123 -9.98 -9.29 6.41
C GLY A 123 -9.90 -10.81 6.63
N ILE A 124 -8.69 -11.34 6.48
CA ILE A 124 -8.36 -12.71 6.88
C ILE A 124 -8.44 -12.77 8.40
N GLN A 125 -8.98 -13.86 8.94
CA GLN A 125 -9.11 -14.11 10.37
C GLN A 125 -8.28 -15.33 10.75
N TYR A 126 -7.84 -15.39 11.99
CA TYR A 126 -7.07 -16.52 12.54
C TYR A 126 -7.81 -17.87 12.36
N THR A 127 -9.13 -17.89 12.50
CA THR A 127 -9.95 -19.08 12.26
C THR A 127 -9.89 -19.59 10.82
N ASP A 128 -9.72 -18.71 9.85
CA ASP A 128 -9.60 -19.09 8.44
C ASP A 128 -8.28 -19.82 8.17
N LEU A 129 -7.21 -19.46 8.91
CA LEU A 129 -5.92 -20.11 8.82
C LEU A 129 -5.92 -21.50 9.47
N ILE A 130 -6.50 -21.62 10.67
CA ILE A 130 -6.63 -22.91 11.37
C ILE A 130 -7.46 -23.90 10.54
N ASP A 131 -8.57 -23.44 9.99
CA ASP A 131 -9.48 -24.28 9.20
C ASP A 131 -8.94 -24.52 7.76
N ASN A 132 -7.76 -23.99 7.41
CA ASN A 132 -7.17 -24.04 6.06
C ASN A 132 -8.16 -23.64 4.96
N LYS A 133 -8.97 -22.61 5.19
CA LYS A 133 -9.96 -22.14 4.22
C LYS A 133 -9.29 -21.49 3.01
N ASN A 134 -9.71 -21.90 1.83
CA ASN A 134 -9.30 -21.26 0.59
C ASN A 134 -10.03 -19.92 0.41
N ILE A 135 -9.54 -18.88 1.07
CA ILE A 135 -10.08 -17.53 1.00
C ILE A 135 -9.01 -16.55 0.55
N CYS A 136 -9.44 -15.41 0.03
CA CYS A 136 -8.55 -14.31 -0.32
C CYS A 136 -9.20 -12.95 -0.09
N VAL A 137 -8.35 -11.95 0.06
CA VAL A 137 -8.71 -10.54 0.05
C VAL A 137 -8.07 -9.89 -1.17
N ILE A 138 -8.83 -9.11 -1.92
CA ILE A 138 -8.36 -8.47 -3.15
C ILE A 138 -8.25 -6.96 -2.98
N GLY A 139 -7.39 -6.33 -3.78
CA GLY A 139 -7.31 -4.88 -3.84
C GLY A 139 -8.45 -4.27 -4.68
N ASP A 140 -8.79 -3.02 -4.41
CA ASP A 140 -9.82 -2.26 -5.11
C ASP A 140 -9.63 -2.23 -6.65
N TYR A 141 -8.39 -2.14 -7.12
CA TYR A 141 -8.10 -2.20 -8.56
C TYR A 141 -8.55 -3.53 -9.20
N VAL A 142 -8.28 -4.65 -8.52
CA VAL A 142 -8.68 -5.99 -8.98
C VAL A 142 -10.21 -6.13 -8.96
N ASP A 143 -10.85 -5.64 -7.88
CA ASP A 143 -12.32 -5.63 -7.77
C ASP A 143 -12.96 -4.87 -8.94
N ARG A 144 -12.51 -3.65 -9.19
CA ARG A 144 -13.08 -2.83 -10.29
C ARG A 144 -12.76 -3.35 -11.67
N LYS A 145 -11.50 -3.76 -11.89
CA LYS A 145 -11.02 -4.10 -13.24
C LYS A 145 -11.49 -5.48 -13.71
N ILE A 146 -11.55 -6.45 -12.79
CA ILE A 146 -11.85 -7.85 -13.12
C ILE A 146 -13.30 -8.20 -12.80
N PHE A 147 -13.83 -7.70 -11.68
CA PHE A 147 -15.16 -8.06 -11.19
C PHE A 147 -16.20 -6.94 -11.36
N GLY A 148 -15.83 -5.81 -11.99
CA GLY A 148 -16.75 -4.68 -12.17
C GLY A 148 -17.26 -4.06 -10.86
N GLY A 149 -16.51 -4.22 -9.75
CA GLY A 149 -16.87 -3.73 -8.43
C GLY A 149 -17.73 -4.69 -7.59
N ASN A 150 -17.99 -5.90 -8.07
CA ASN A 150 -18.82 -6.92 -7.43
C ASN A 150 -18.06 -8.22 -7.12
N GLY A 151 -16.76 -8.11 -6.80
CA GLY A 151 -15.91 -9.27 -6.53
C GLY A 151 -16.16 -9.96 -5.20
N LEU A 152 -16.77 -9.30 -4.22
CA LEU A 152 -17.05 -9.90 -2.91
C LEU A 152 -17.92 -11.14 -3.03
N GLY A 153 -17.47 -12.26 -2.47
CA GLY A 153 -18.16 -13.54 -2.54
C GLY A 153 -17.91 -14.37 -3.81
N SER A 154 -17.31 -13.75 -4.85
CA SER A 154 -16.87 -14.45 -6.06
C SER A 154 -15.65 -15.33 -5.80
N THR A 155 -15.31 -16.19 -6.76
CA THR A 155 -14.14 -17.07 -6.70
C THR A 155 -13.10 -16.68 -7.75
N LEU A 156 -11.85 -16.94 -7.43
CA LEU A 156 -10.72 -16.79 -8.35
C LEU A 156 -9.78 -17.99 -8.21
N LYS A 157 -9.00 -18.26 -9.25
CA LYS A 157 -8.01 -19.36 -9.23
C LYS A 157 -6.60 -18.79 -9.24
N VAL A 158 -5.78 -19.33 -8.33
CA VAL A 158 -4.34 -19.11 -8.28
C VAL A 158 -3.67 -20.45 -8.47
N GLY A 159 -2.93 -20.61 -9.55
CA GLY A 159 -2.39 -21.92 -9.91
C GLY A 159 -3.49 -22.95 -10.12
N ALA A 160 -3.46 -24.03 -9.32
CA ALA A 160 -4.45 -25.09 -9.32
C ALA A 160 -5.59 -24.89 -8.30
N SER A 161 -5.43 -23.98 -7.34
CA SER A 161 -6.35 -23.79 -6.23
C SER A 161 -7.36 -22.68 -6.49
N GLU A 162 -8.57 -22.89 -5.98
CA GLU A 162 -9.66 -21.91 -6.06
C GLU A 162 -9.85 -21.23 -4.70
N TYR A 163 -9.98 -19.91 -4.71
CA TYR A 163 -10.12 -19.07 -3.51
C TYR A 163 -11.37 -18.23 -3.58
N ARG A 164 -12.11 -18.15 -2.46
CA ARG A 164 -13.28 -17.28 -2.33
C ARG A 164 -12.87 -15.90 -1.83
N ILE A 165 -13.37 -14.86 -2.47
CA ILE A 165 -13.12 -13.47 -2.07
C ILE A 165 -14.00 -13.14 -0.86
N VAL A 166 -13.37 -12.85 0.29
CA VAL A 166 -14.06 -12.52 1.56
C VAL A 166 -13.94 -11.03 1.90
N GLY A 167 -13.07 -10.30 1.21
CA GLY A 167 -12.90 -8.87 1.42
C GLY A 167 -12.27 -8.16 0.24
N VAL A 168 -12.52 -6.87 0.17
CA VAL A 168 -11.94 -5.94 -0.79
C VAL A 168 -11.28 -4.80 -0.01
N LEU A 169 -10.01 -4.56 -0.27
CA LEU A 169 -9.27 -3.48 0.35
C LEU A 169 -9.62 -2.14 -0.28
N GLU A 170 -9.54 -1.09 0.52
CA GLU A 170 -9.66 0.29 0.03
C GLU A 170 -8.52 0.63 -0.94
N GLY A 171 -8.85 1.34 -2.00
CA GLY A 171 -7.85 1.80 -2.96
C GLY A 171 -6.91 2.81 -2.33
N ARG A 172 -5.61 2.50 -2.28
CA ARG A 172 -4.60 3.51 -1.94
C ARG A 172 -4.36 4.39 -3.15
N SER A 173 -4.40 5.68 -2.97
CA SER A 173 -3.96 6.66 -3.97
C SER A 173 -2.46 6.50 -4.18
N LYS A 174 -2.03 5.65 -5.11
CA LYS A 174 -0.63 5.68 -5.54
C LYS A 174 -0.42 6.92 -6.40
N PRO A 175 0.64 7.70 -6.17
CA PRO A 175 1.02 8.71 -7.15
C PRO A 175 1.22 8.03 -8.51
N ALA A 176 0.79 8.69 -9.57
CA ALA A 176 0.66 8.18 -10.95
C ALA A 176 1.97 7.74 -11.65
N SER A 177 3.04 7.50 -10.92
CA SER A 177 4.40 7.26 -11.44
C SER A 177 4.86 5.80 -11.47
N GLN A 178 3.95 4.83 -11.38
CA GLN A 178 4.32 3.40 -11.49
C GLN A 178 3.39 2.67 -12.49
N TYR A 179 3.47 3.10 -13.75
CA TYR A 179 3.02 2.30 -14.89
C TYR A 179 4.17 2.12 -15.87
#